data_8eaaafcca2c696a805d38e3b3a22c1c4
#
_entry.id   8eaaafcca2c696a805d38e3b3a22c1c4
#
_cell.length_a   1.000
_cell.length_b   1.000
_cell.length_c   1.000
_cell.angle_alpha   90.00
_cell.angle_beta   90.00
_cell.angle_gamma   90.00
#
_symmetry.space_group_name_H-M   'P 1'
#
loop_
_entity.id
_entity.type
_entity.pdbx_description
1 polymer ?
#
loop_
_entity_poly.entity_id
_entity_poly.type
_entity_poly.pdbx_seq_one_letter_code
_entity_poly.pdbx_strand_id
1 'polypeptide(L)'
;MGLFRRNKNIKKPVIRQIIDLVPRWMIESCSKKHNSDKGCSKYKTYDQFVALTYGQLNKCYTLNDISTGIGVSEIFIGDLGLNQSPARSTMSDGNKKRDWKVFESLYYKVLNHYQRILKSESERSIIAEIKDQTIKLIDSTTISLCLNMFDWAKFRTAKGGLKIHTCWDDNLQIPDLINITQAKTHDRYGIGQLVFPKGTIVGEDRAYFDFTLMLHRIQADNIFVTRIKTNTLYQTVKELDLPEKEDQYIIKDEIIVLTSNKALETGISEQQLRLVHVYKEDENKVIEIITNNLDWSARTIADLYKKRWDIELFFKAMKQNLQIKTFLGTSENAVKSQIYIALISYLLVELINRTNSKED
;
A
#
# COMPACT_ATOMS: atom_id res chain seq x y z
N MET A 1 -11.22 -12.32 21.36
CA MET A 1 -10.63 -11.66 22.55
C MET A 1 -10.38 -10.21 22.15
N GLY A 2 -11.25 -9.26 22.55
CA GLY A 2 -11.23 -7.87 22.05
C GLY A 2 -9.89 -7.20 22.32
N LEU A 3 -9.42 -6.39 21.34
CA LEU A 3 -8.18 -5.58 21.47
C LEU A 3 -8.26 -4.60 22.64
N PHE A 4 -9.44 -4.18 23.01
CA PHE A 4 -9.70 -3.31 24.16
C PHE A 4 -10.36 -4.13 25.26
N ARG A 5 -9.58 -4.51 26.31
CA ARG A 5 -10.21 -4.93 27.57
C ARG A 5 -10.94 -3.72 28.13
N ARG A 6 -12.27 -3.80 28.25
CA ARG A 6 -13.08 -2.85 29.03
C ARG A 6 -12.66 -2.93 30.52
N ASN A 7 -11.53 -2.34 30.83
CA ASN A 7 -11.17 -2.12 32.23
C ASN A 7 -11.86 -0.82 32.66
N LYS A 8 -12.99 -0.93 33.34
CA LYS A 8 -13.88 0.18 33.77
C LYS A 8 -13.17 1.32 34.54
N ASN A 9 -11.90 1.13 34.93
CA ASN A 9 -11.14 2.05 35.76
C ASN A 9 -9.97 2.77 35.08
N ILE A 10 -9.73 2.60 33.77
CA ILE A 10 -8.61 3.26 33.10
C ILE A 10 -9.15 4.31 32.14
N LYS A 11 -9.16 5.59 32.60
CA LYS A 11 -9.48 6.78 31.79
C LYS A 11 -8.28 7.19 30.90
N LYS A 12 -7.71 6.27 30.13
CA LYS A 12 -6.66 6.63 29.16
C LYS A 12 -7.27 7.38 27.97
N PRO A 13 -6.63 8.46 27.50
CA PRO A 13 -7.02 9.12 26.27
C PRO A 13 -7.09 8.13 25.09
N VAL A 14 -8.01 8.34 24.14
CA VAL A 14 -8.18 7.46 22.97
C VAL A 14 -6.86 7.32 22.20
N ILE A 15 -6.14 8.43 22.00
CA ILE A 15 -4.83 8.42 21.34
C ILE A 15 -3.83 7.49 22.04
N ARG A 16 -3.85 7.44 23.37
CA ARG A 16 -2.98 6.52 24.12
C ARG A 16 -3.37 5.06 23.88
N GLN A 17 -4.67 4.77 23.83
CA GLN A 17 -5.15 3.41 23.53
C GLN A 17 -4.71 2.95 22.14
N ILE A 18 -4.75 3.85 21.15
CA ILE A 18 -4.25 3.57 19.78
C ILE A 18 -2.74 3.33 19.80
N ILE A 19 -1.96 4.17 20.49
CA ILE A 19 -0.51 4.01 20.61
C ILE A 19 -0.16 2.67 21.31
N ASP A 20 -0.92 2.25 22.32
CA ASP A 20 -0.71 0.99 23.04
C ASP A 20 -0.90 -0.26 22.17
N LEU A 21 -1.57 -0.15 21.00
CA LEU A 21 -1.62 -1.22 20.00
C LEU A 21 -0.24 -1.50 19.38
N VAL A 22 0.73 -0.59 19.52
CA VAL A 22 2.13 -0.83 19.15
C VAL A 22 2.93 -1.04 20.45
N PRO A 23 3.14 -2.29 20.90
CA PRO A 23 3.88 -2.58 22.10
C PRO A 23 5.27 -1.95 22.09
N ARG A 24 5.67 -1.33 23.18
CA ARG A 24 6.93 -0.58 23.30
C ARG A 24 8.16 -1.40 22.89
N TRP A 25 8.17 -2.70 23.18
CA TRP A 25 9.26 -3.60 22.80
C TRP A 25 9.46 -3.70 21.28
N MET A 26 8.41 -3.49 20.46
CA MET A 26 8.55 -3.48 19.01
C MET A 26 9.36 -2.27 18.55
N ILE A 27 9.07 -1.09 19.11
CA ILE A 27 9.77 0.14 18.80
C ILE A 27 11.22 0.05 19.26
N GLU A 28 11.46 -0.45 20.49
CA GLU A 28 12.80 -0.65 21.04
C GLU A 28 13.63 -1.65 20.22
N SER A 29 13.01 -2.74 19.76
CA SER A 29 13.66 -3.72 18.90
C SER A 29 14.06 -3.10 17.54
N CYS A 30 13.20 -2.28 16.92
CA CYS A 30 13.53 -1.57 15.70
C CYS A 30 14.61 -0.51 15.95
N SER A 31 14.53 0.23 17.06
CA SER A 31 15.55 1.19 17.45
C SER A 31 16.92 0.56 17.61
N LYS A 32 16.99 -0.59 18.26
CA LYS A 32 18.26 -1.35 18.40
C LYS A 32 18.81 -1.80 17.06
N LYS A 33 17.94 -2.37 16.19
CA LYS A 33 18.33 -2.83 14.84
C LYS A 33 18.96 -1.71 14.00
N HIS A 34 18.45 -0.49 14.09
CA HIS A 34 18.89 0.65 13.30
C HIS A 34 19.79 1.62 14.06
N ASN A 35 20.17 1.32 15.31
CA ASN A 35 20.93 2.22 16.19
C ASN A 35 20.34 3.64 16.26
N SER A 36 19.02 3.76 16.15
CA SER A 36 18.34 5.06 15.97
C SER A 36 18.34 5.94 17.22
N ASP A 37 18.60 5.38 18.39
CA ASP A 37 18.71 6.10 19.67
C ASP A 37 20.16 6.31 20.12
N LYS A 38 21.16 5.94 19.29
CA LYS A 38 22.57 6.17 19.61
C LYS A 38 22.84 7.65 19.76
N GLY A 39 23.36 8.08 20.92
CA GLY A 39 23.61 9.49 21.22
C GLY A 39 22.35 10.33 21.52
N CYS A 40 21.17 9.74 21.61
CA CYS A 40 19.93 10.45 21.94
C CYS A 40 19.63 10.36 23.43
N SER A 41 19.68 11.49 24.14
CA SER A 41 19.36 11.55 25.58
C SER A 41 17.89 11.90 25.86
N LYS A 42 17.30 12.84 25.10
CA LYS A 42 16.01 13.48 25.42
C LYS A 42 14.87 13.14 24.48
N TYR A 43 15.16 12.74 23.23
CA TYR A 43 14.15 12.45 22.20
C TYR A 43 14.48 11.17 21.49
N LYS A 44 13.96 10.07 22.01
CA LYS A 44 14.20 8.72 21.50
C LYS A 44 13.24 8.37 20.39
N THR A 45 13.45 7.23 19.75
CA THR A 45 12.58 6.70 18.69
C THR A 45 11.13 6.55 19.15
N TYR A 46 10.91 6.14 20.41
CA TYR A 46 9.57 6.08 21.00
C TYR A 46 8.90 7.46 21.03
N ASP A 47 9.62 8.50 21.47
CA ASP A 47 9.08 9.85 21.57
C ASP A 47 8.73 10.40 20.20
N GLN A 48 9.56 10.10 19.18
CA GLN A 48 9.27 10.46 17.79
C GLN A 48 8.05 9.71 17.24
N PHE A 49 7.94 8.42 17.52
CA PHE A 49 6.76 7.64 17.14
C PHE A 49 5.49 8.23 17.72
N VAL A 50 5.47 8.51 19.03
CA VAL A 50 4.32 9.12 19.72
C VAL A 50 3.97 10.49 19.12
N ALA A 51 4.98 11.37 18.97
CA ALA A 51 4.78 12.71 18.45
C ALA A 51 4.22 12.72 17.01
N LEU A 52 4.80 11.91 16.12
CA LEU A 52 4.34 11.83 14.73
C LEU A 52 2.97 11.16 14.60
N THR A 53 2.70 10.11 15.40
CA THR A 53 1.38 9.45 15.44
C THR A 53 0.32 10.41 15.99
N TYR A 54 0.63 11.18 17.04
CA TYR A 54 -0.24 12.24 17.55
C TYR A 54 -0.55 13.27 16.44
N GLY A 55 0.50 13.77 15.77
CA GLY A 55 0.35 14.73 14.69
C GLY A 55 -0.50 14.20 13.54
N GLN A 56 -0.30 12.93 13.18
CA GLN A 56 -1.04 12.24 12.12
C GLN A 56 -2.54 12.10 12.44
N LEU A 57 -2.87 11.62 13.62
CA LEU A 57 -4.26 11.35 14.03
C LEU A 57 -5.04 12.62 14.38
N ASN A 58 -4.36 13.65 14.90
CA ASN A 58 -4.96 14.94 15.22
C ASN A 58 -4.85 15.98 14.08
N LYS A 59 -4.38 15.56 12.90
CA LYS A 59 -4.27 16.43 11.71
C LYS A 59 -3.46 17.71 11.95
N CYS A 60 -2.35 17.60 12.69
CA CYS A 60 -1.45 18.72 12.93
C CYS A 60 -0.70 19.11 11.65
N TYR A 61 -0.68 20.38 11.32
CA TYR A 61 -0.01 20.91 10.12
C TYR A 61 1.45 21.32 10.36
N THR A 62 1.80 21.57 11.61
CA THR A 62 3.15 21.99 11.99
C THR A 62 3.68 21.21 13.20
N LEU A 63 5.00 21.22 13.37
CA LEU A 63 5.63 20.68 14.58
C LEU A 63 5.25 21.47 15.84
N ASN A 64 4.89 22.75 15.70
CA ASN A 64 4.37 23.54 16.81
C ASN A 64 3.02 23.02 17.28
N ASP A 65 2.11 22.66 16.35
CA ASP A 65 0.80 22.11 16.70
C ASP A 65 0.95 20.82 17.51
N ILE A 66 1.91 19.96 17.13
CA ILE A 66 2.24 18.74 17.87
C ILE A 66 2.76 19.08 19.26
N SER A 67 3.74 19.99 19.35
CA SER A 67 4.34 20.39 20.61
C SER A 67 3.29 20.97 21.57
N THR A 68 2.45 21.88 21.09
CA THR A 68 1.39 22.52 21.88
C THR A 68 0.31 21.51 22.29
N GLY A 69 -0.13 20.67 21.36
CA GLY A 69 -1.18 19.71 21.63
C GLY A 69 -0.76 18.60 22.61
N ILE A 70 0.47 18.13 22.54
CA ILE A 70 1.03 17.20 23.55
C ILE A 70 1.26 17.93 24.87
N GLY A 71 1.69 19.18 24.82
CA GLY A 71 2.03 19.98 26.00
C GLY A 71 0.86 20.57 26.77
N VAL A 72 -0.39 20.19 26.45
CA VAL A 72 -1.60 20.77 27.05
C VAL A 72 -1.68 20.57 28.58
N SER A 73 -1.11 19.47 29.11
CA SER A 73 -0.98 19.24 30.53
C SER A 73 0.10 18.17 30.82
N GLU A 74 0.67 18.22 32.03
CA GLU A 74 1.65 17.20 32.49
C GLU A 74 1.00 15.80 32.56
N ILE A 75 -0.26 15.73 32.94
CA ILE A 75 -1.03 14.47 32.99
C ILE A 75 -1.09 13.86 31.59
N PHE A 76 -1.43 14.65 30.58
CA PHE A 76 -1.54 14.17 29.21
C PHE A 76 -0.19 13.72 28.64
N ILE A 77 0.89 14.45 28.94
CA ILE A 77 2.27 14.05 28.60
C ILE A 77 2.59 12.68 29.20
N GLY A 78 2.30 12.50 30.49
CA GLY A 78 2.48 11.24 31.20
C GLY A 78 1.62 10.11 30.65
N ASP A 79 0.36 10.40 30.32
CA ASP A 79 -0.55 9.44 29.68
C ASP A 79 0.00 8.93 28.34
N LEU A 80 0.66 9.79 27.57
CA LEU A 80 1.33 9.41 26.32
C LEU A 80 2.62 8.61 26.55
N GLY A 81 3.08 8.48 27.79
CA GLY A 81 4.33 7.81 28.17
C GLY A 81 5.57 8.61 27.80
N LEU A 82 5.44 9.94 27.73
CA LEU A 82 6.51 10.90 27.50
C LEU A 82 6.95 11.54 28.82
N ASN A 83 8.22 11.95 28.90
CA ASN A 83 8.73 12.70 30.05
C ASN A 83 8.44 14.20 29.96
N GLN A 84 8.35 14.72 28.75
CA GLN A 84 8.04 16.12 28.43
C GLN A 84 7.45 16.24 27.03
N SER A 85 6.75 17.33 26.76
CA SER A 85 6.35 17.65 25.39
C SER A 85 7.59 17.92 24.54
N PRO A 86 7.74 17.28 23.37
CA PRO A 86 8.92 17.49 22.52
C PRO A 86 8.88 18.88 21.90
N ALA A 87 9.95 19.68 22.06
CA ALA A 87 10.07 20.98 21.43
C ALA A 87 10.16 20.87 19.90
N ARG A 88 9.68 21.89 19.18
CA ARG A 88 9.73 21.95 17.71
C ARG A 88 11.13 21.68 17.14
N SER A 89 12.18 22.32 17.71
CA SER A 89 13.57 22.15 17.27
C SER A 89 14.03 20.71 17.44
N THR A 90 13.73 20.11 18.59
CA THR A 90 14.08 18.72 18.92
C THR A 90 13.41 17.74 17.95
N MET A 91 12.12 17.94 17.62
CA MET A 91 11.41 17.14 16.65
C MET A 91 11.99 17.31 15.24
N SER A 92 12.29 18.55 14.84
CA SER A 92 12.89 18.86 13.53
C SER A 92 14.23 18.15 13.37
N ASP A 93 15.08 18.21 14.37
CA ASP A 93 16.39 17.55 14.37
C ASP A 93 16.26 16.03 14.34
N GLY A 94 15.37 15.46 15.17
CA GLY A 94 15.09 14.04 15.18
C GLY A 94 14.56 13.53 13.82
N ASN A 95 13.63 14.27 13.22
CA ASN A 95 13.06 13.93 11.91
C ASN A 95 14.12 13.99 10.79
N LYS A 96 15.09 14.89 10.88
CA LYS A 96 16.17 15.04 9.89
C LYS A 96 17.26 13.97 10.04
N LYS A 97 17.65 13.64 11.28
CA LYS A 97 18.83 12.81 11.56
C LYS A 97 18.53 11.32 11.67
N ARG A 98 17.34 10.95 12.19
CA ARG A 98 16.99 9.54 12.40
C ARG A 98 16.65 8.86 11.08
N ASP A 99 17.25 7.69 10.82
CA ASP A 99 16.99 6.90 9.63
C ASP A 99 15.52 6.44 9.61
N TRP A 100 14.82 6.76 8.55
CA TRP A 100 13.42 6.40 8.32
C TRP A 100 13.17 4.88 8.31
N LYS A 101 14.20 4.09 8.02
CA LYS A 101 14.12 2.61 8.00
C LYS A 101 13.71 2.01 9.34
N VAL A 102 13.86 2.76 10.43
CA VAL A 102 13.35 2.33 11.73
C VAL A 102 11.82 2.20 11.73
N PHE A 103 11.12 3.14 11.08
CA PHE A 103 9.66 3.13 10.97
C PHE A 103 9.17 2.17 9.89
N GLU A 104 9.93 1.97 8.82
CA GLU A 104 9.69 0.87 7.86
C GLU A 104 9.72 -0.48 8.58
N SER A 105 10.78 -0.77 9.33
CA SER A 105 10.88 -2.01 10.11
C SER A 105 9.77 -2.14 11.14
N LEU A 106 9.33 -1.04 11.73
CA LEU A 106 8.21 -1.02 12.68
C LEU A 106 6.89 -1.35 11.98
N TYR A 107 6.63 -0.79 10.80
CA TYR A 107 5.43 -1.09 10.02
C TYR A 107 5.29 -2.59 9.78
N TYR A 108 6.33 -3.23 9.22
CA TYR A 108 6.30 -4.68 8.96
C TYR A 108 6.21 -5.52 10.25
N LYS A 109 6.79 -5.05 11.34
CA LYS A 109 6.70 -5.75 12.63
C LYS A 109 5.27 -5.71 13.20
N VAL A 110 4.60 -4.56 13.11
CA VAL A 110 3.20 -4.40 13.52
C VAL A 110 2.29 -5.24 12.61
N LEU A 111 2.49 -5.17 11.29
CA LEU A 111 1.75 -5.97 10.32
C LEU A 111 1.83 -7.46 10.64
N ASN A 112 3.04 -8.00 10.81
CA ASN A 112 3.25 -9.42 11.12
C ASN A 112 2.65 -9.84 12.46
N HIS A 113 2.67 -8.94 13.45
CA HIS A 113 2.09 -9.22 14.76
C HIS A 113 0.57 -9.39 14.70
N TYR A 114 -0.10 -8.57 13.92
CA TYR A 114 -1.55 -8.57 13.80
C TYR A 114 -2.09 -9.37 12.60
N GLN A 115 -1.22 -10.00 11.83
CA GLN A 115 -1.60 -10.71 10.61
C GLN A 115 -2.75 -11.71 10.81
N ARG A 116 -2.77 -12.44 11.93
CA ARG A 116 -3.85 -13.41 12.22
C ARG A 116 -5.20 -12.73 12.41
N ILE A 117 -5.24 -11.59 13.10
CA ILE A 117 -6.47 -10.82 13.31
C ILE A 117 -6.93 -10.22 11.99
N LEU A 118 -6.03 -9.61 11.25
CA LEU A 118 -6.33 -9.04 9.93
C LEU A 118 -6.90 -10.07 8.96
N LYS A 119 -6.35 -11.28 8.95
CA LYS A 119 -6.83 -12.37 8.10
C LYS A 119 -8.19 -12.90 8.51
N SER A 120 -8.45 -13.06 9.81
CA SER A 120 -9.70 -13.62 10.32
C SER A 120 -10.88 -12.66 10.22
N GLU A 121 -10.61 -11.35 10.21
CA GLU A 121 -11.64 -10.30 10.22
C GLU A 121 -11.77 -9.58 8.87
N SER A 122 -11.13 -10.09 7.82
CA SER A 122 -11.18 -9.47 6.50
C SER A 122 -12.55 -9.69 5.84
N GLU A 123 -13.32 -8.61 5.66
CA GLU A 123 -14.52 -8.55 4.83
C GLU A 123 -14.12 -8.39 3.36
N ARG A 124 -13.70 -9.48 2.73
CA ARG A 124 -13.36 -9.45 1.31
C ARG A 124 -14.52 -9.84 0.43
N SER A 125 -14.66 -9.17 -0.70
CA SER A 125 -15.49 -9.65 -1.80
C SER A 125 -14.89 -10.96 -2.33
N ILE A 126 -15.56 -12.06 -2.12
CA ILE A 126 -15.08 -13.39 -2.51
C ILE A 126 -15.57 -13.69 -3.91
N ILE A 127 -14.63 -13.89 -4.84
CA ILE A 127 -14.90 -14.47 -6.15
C ILE A 127 -14.86 -15.99 -5.95
N ALA A 128 -16.01 -16.65 -6.11
CA ALA A 128 -16.18 -18.06 -5.73
C ALA A 128 -15.15 -18.99 -6.37
N GLU A 129 -14.83 -18.78 -7.64
CA GLU A 129 -13.93 -19.60 -8.44
C GLU A 129 -12.48 -19.58 -7.94
N ILE A 130 -12.09 -18.53 -7.21
CA ILE A 130 -10.71 -18.30 -6.75
C ILE A 130 -10.61 -18.00 -5.25
N LYS A 131 -11.63 -18.38 -4.48
CA LYS A 131 -11.76 -18.06 -3.03
C LYS A 131 -10.56 -18.47 -2.17
N ASP A 132 -9.88 -19.55 -2.55
CA ASP A 132 -8.78 -20.13 -1.77
C ASP A 132 -7.39 -19.67 -2.28
N GLN A 133 -7.35 -18.83 -3.31
CA GLN A 133 -6.10 -18.37 -3.90
C GLN A 133 -5.60 -17.07 -3.23
N THR A 134 -4.30 -16.87 -3.26
CA THR A 134 -3.69 -15.64 -2.81
C THR A 134 -3.74 -14.61 -3.94
N ILE A 135 -4.36 -13.47 -3.66
CA ILE A 135 -4.50 -12.37 -4.62
C ILE A 135 -3.62 -11.20 -4.16
N LYS A 136 -2.75 -10.75 -5.03
CA LYS A 136 -1.90 -9.57 -4.85
C LYS A 136 -2.22 -8.54 -5.93
N LEU A 137 -2.50 -7.32 -5.52
CA LEU A 137 -2.75 -6.22 -6.45
C LEU A 137 -1.57 -5.27 -6.41
N ILE A 138 -1.09 -4.83 -7.57
CA ILE A 138 0.08 -3.95 -7.68
C ILE A 138 -0.32 -2.64 -8.35
N ASP A 139 -0.01 -1.54 -7.70
CA ASP A 139 -0.16 -0.21 -8.27
C ASP A 139 0.81 0.78 -7.61
N SER A 140 0.88 1.99 -8.13
CA SER A 140 1.69 3.07 -7.59
C SER A 140 0.95 4.40 -7.58
N THR A 141 1.31 5.24 -6.62
CA THR A 141 0.80 6.60 -6.58
C THR A 141 1.93 7.61 -6.44
N THR A 142 1.76 8.76 -7.09
CA THR A 142 2.73 9.85 -7.01
C THR A 142 2.28 10.91 -6.01
N ILE A 143 3.22 11.35 -5.15
CA ILE A 143 3.09 12.49 -4.27
C ILE A 143 3.94 13.61 -4.85
N SER A 144 3.31 14.70 -5.27
CA SER A 144 4.03 15.87 -5.78
C SER A 144 4.67 16.66 -4.63
N LEU A 145 5.93 17.04 -4.80
CA LEU A 145 6.72 17.83 -3.84
C LEU A 145 7.19 19.12 -4.50
N CYS A 146 7.26 20.20 -3.72
CA CYS A 146 7.83 21.46 -4.18
C CYS A 146 9.36 21.34 -4.27
N LEU A 147 9.94 21.48 -5.47
CA LEU A 147 11.38 21.31 -5.72
C LEU A 147 12.26 22.16 -4.84
N ASN A 148 11.88 23.42 -4.60
CA ASN A 148 12.67 24.34 -3.80
C ASN A 148 12.82 23.91 -2.33
N MET A 149 11.96 22.98 -1.87
CA MET A 149 11.97 22.47 -0.50
C MET A 149 12.51 21.04 -0.41
N PHE A 150 12.55 20.28 -1.51
CA PHE A 150 12.86 18.85 -1.53
C PHE A 150 13.89 18.50 -2.62
N ASP A 151 15.09 19.03 -2.52
CA ASP A 151 16.16 18.86 -3.51
C ASP A 151 16.51 17.41 -3.85
N TRP A 152 16.34 16.51 -2.89
CA TRP A 152 16.62 15.08 -3.04
C TRP A 152 15.55 14.32 -3.87
N ALA A 153 14.37 14.92 -4.08
CA ALA A 153 13.23 14.28 -4.78
C ALA A 153 13.04 14.83 -6.22
N LYS A 154 14.11 15.23 -6.90
CA LYS A 154 14.05 15.80 -8.25
C LYS A 154 13.45 14.84 -9.27
N PHE A 155 12.45 15.32 -10.02
CA PHE A 155 11.78 14.54 -11.06
C PHE A 155 11.93 15.17 -12.46
N ARG A 156 11.74 16.48 -12.61
CA ARG A 156 11.93 17.28 -13.82
C ARG A 156 12.41 18.67 -13.40
N THR A 157 12.79 19.50 -14.37
CA THR A 157 13.32 20.86 -14.12
C THR A 157 12.44 21.74 -13.21
N ALA A 158 11.13 21.45 -13.11
CA ALA A 158 10.17 22.26 -12.34
C ALA A 158 9.34 21.49 -11.31
N LYS A 159 9.47 20.16 -11.20
CA LYS A 159 8.62 19.36 -10.28
C LYS A 159 9.44 18.27 -9.58
N GLY A 160 9.29 18.17 -8.26
CA GLY A 160 9.75 17.05 -7.45
C GLY A 160 8.60 16.09 -7.13
N GLY A 161 8.92 14.88 -6.76
CA GLY A 161 7.92 13.92 -6.33
C GLY A 161 8.51 12.61 -5.87
N LEU A 162 7.70 11.94 -5.07
CA LEU A 162 7.90 10.55 -4.66
C LEU A 162 6.85 9.67 -5.30
N LYS A 163 7.22 8.44 -5.59
CA LYS A 163 6.30 7.41 -6.00
C LYS A 163 6.25 6.35 -4.89
N ILE A 164 5.05 6.03 -4.45
CA ILE A 164 4.78 4.94 -3.51
C ILE A 164 4.25 3.78 -4.33
N HIS A 165 5.07 2.77 -4.51
CA HIS A 165 4.69 1.50 -5.10
C HIS A 165 4.14 0.61 -4.00
N THR A 166 3.00 0.01 -4.26
CA THR A 166 2.25 -0.76 -3.27
C THR A 166 1.92 -2.13 -3.84
N CYS A 167 2.22 -3.16 -3.06
CA CYS A 167 1.62 -4.47 -3.21
C CYS A 167 0.53 -4.61 -2.13
N TRP A 168 -0.70 -4.79 -2.57
CA TRP A 168 -1.88 -4.94 -1.73
C TRP A 168 -2.21 -6.43 -1.60
N ASP A 169 -2.36 -6.88 -0.39
CA ASP A 169 -2.87 -8.23 -0.10
C ASP A 169 -4.39 -8.19 -0.05
N ASP A 170 -5.07 -8.76 -1.05
CA ASP A 170 -6.53 -8.80 -1.09
C ASP A 170 -7.12 -9.68 0.03
N ASN A 171 -6.38 -10.68 0.48
CA ASN A 171 -6.81 -11.55 1.57
C ASN A 171 -6.77 -10.83 2.93
N LEU A 172 -5.84 -9.91 3.11
CA LEU A 172 -5.68 -9.11 4.32
C LEU A 172 -6.33 -7.73 4.21
N GLN A 173 -6.68 -7.28 3.00
CA GLN A 173 -7.22 -5.95 2.70
C GLN A 173 -6.33 -4.82 3.23
N ILE A 174 -5.02 -4.96 3.04
CA ILE A 174 -3.99 -4.00 3.47
C ILE A 174 -2.76 -4.04 2.55
N PRO A 175 -1.95 -2.98 2.50
CA PRO A 175 -0.65 -3.02 1.83
C PRO A 175 0.33 -3.89 2.62
N ASP A 176 0.81 -4.96 2.00
CA ASP A 176 1.80 -5.86 2.61
C ASP A 176 3.24 -5.58 2.16
N LEU A 177 3.41 -4.80 1.09
CA LEU A 177 4.70 -4.29 0.68
C LEU A 177 4.57 -2.87 0.13
N ILE A 178 5.47 -2.01 0.59
CA ILE A 178 5.59 -0.61 0.18
C ILE A 178 7.04 -0.33 -0.22
N ASN A 179 7.21 0.25 -1.40
CA ASN A 179 8.50 0.78 -1.85
C ASN A 179 8.38 2.26 -2.24
N ILE A 180 9.17 3.12 -1.60
CA ILE A 180 9.14 4.57 -1.84
C ILE A 180 10.35 4.95 -2.70
N THR A 181 10.09 5.39 -3.92
CA THR A 181 11.11 5.80 -4.88
C THR A 181 10.94 7.26 -5.30
N GLN A 182 11.91 7.78 -6.05
CA GLN A 182 11.72 9.06 -6.74
C GLN A 182 10.67 8.90 -7.85
N ALA A 183 9.86 9.94 -8.09
CA ALA A 183 8.76 9.89 -9.05
C ALA A 183 9.19 9.57 -10.50
N LYS A 184 10.47 9.74 -10.84
CA LYS A 184 11.05 9.34 -12.14
C LYS A 184 11.20 7.84 -12.33
N THR A 185 11.18 7.05 -11.25
CA THR A 185 11.33 5.60 -11.32
C THR A 185 10.13 4.99 -12.03
N HIS A 186 10.39 4.22 -13.08
CA HIS A 186 9.33 3.55 -13.83
C HIS A 186 8.70 2.44 -12.95
N ASP A 187 7.38 2.25 -13.05
CA ASP A 187 6.61 1.35 -12.18
C ASP A 187 7.16 -0.08 -12.13
N ARG A 188 7.56 -0.62 -13.29
CA ARG A 188 8.15 -1.97 -13.40
C ARG A 188 9.40 -2.19 -12.53
N TYR A 189 10.16 -1.13 -12.21
CA TYR A 189 11.35 -1.23 -11.35
C TYR A 189 11.04 -1.04 -9.87
N GLY A 190 9.86 -0.53 -9.54
CA GLY A 190 9.45 -0.33 -8.14
C GLY A 190 9.09 -1.64 -7.44
N ILE A 191 8.11 -2.34 -7.97
CA ILE A 191 7.57 -3.60 -7.39
C ILE A 191 7.39 -4.69 -8.46
N GLY A 192 7.36 -4.33 -9.75
CA GLY A 192 7.04 -5.27 -10.83
C GLY A 192 7.91 -6.53 -10.87
N GLN A 193 9.14 -6.46 -10.36
CA GLN A 193 10.07 -7.60 -10.30
C GLN A 193 9.90 -8.48 -9.05
N LEU A 194 8.89 -8.26 -8.22
CA LEU A 194 8.65 -9.12 -7.06
C LEU A 194 8.37 -10.55 -7.50
N VAL A 195 8.99 -11.47 -6.78
CA VAL A 195 8.70 -12.90 -6.90
C VAL A 195 7.64 -13.27 -5.89
N PHE A 196 6.56 -13.87 -6.36
CA PHE A 196 5.47 -14.36 -5.51
C PHE A 196 5.50 -15.88 -5.42
N PRO A 197 4.93 -16.46 -4.36
CA PRO A 197 4.73 -17.90 -4.28
C PRO A 197 3.96 -18.43 -5.51
N LYS A 198 4.23 -19.68 -5.91
CA LYS A 198 3.50 -20.37 -6.98
C LYS A 198 1.98 -20.30 -6.74
N GLY A 199 1.22 -20.10 -7.81
CA GLY A 199 -0.24 -20.03 -7.77
C GLY A 199 -0.79 -18.67 -7.28
N THR A 200 0.09 -17.67 -7.00
CA THR A 200 -0.40 -16.33 -6.65
C THR A 200 -1.00 -15.64 -7.87
N ILE A 201 -2.18 -15.05 -7.68
CA ILE A 201 -2.82 -14.17 -8.67
C ILE A 201 -2.28 -12.75 -8.47
N VAL A 202 -1.81 -12.12 -9.54
CA VAL A 202 -1.24 -10.77 -9.53
C VAL A 202 -2.05 -9.85 -10.44
N GLY A 203 -2.89 -9.00 -9.84
CA GLY A 203 -3.61 -7.94 -10.55
C GLY A 203 -2.73 -6.69 -10.69
N GLU A 204 -2.50 -6.24 -11.92
CA GLU A 204 -1.56 -5.16 -12.21
C GLU A 204 -2.21 -4.06 -13.06
N ASP A 205 -1.82 -2.78 -12.82
CA ASP A 205 -2.23 -1.70 -13.72
C ASP A 205 -1.54 -1.81 -15.08
N ARG A 206 -2.13 -1.20 -16.11
CA ARG A 206 -1.58 -1.16 -17.48
C ARG A 206 -0.14 -0.61 -17.56
N ALA A 207 0.29 0.19 -16.59
CA ALA A 207 1.67 0.66 -16.50
C ALA A 207 2.68 -0.48 -16.34
N TYR A 208 2.26 -1.62 -15.77
CA TYR A 208 3.07 -2.82 -15.58
C TYR A 208 3.03 -3.79 -16.77
N PHE A 209 2.22 -3.50 -17.80
CA PHE A 209 2.18 -4.31 -19.03
C PHE A 209 3.54 -4.30 -19.73
N ASP A 210 4.32 -5.35 -19.51
CA ASP A 210 5.66 -5.56 -20.09
C ASP A 210 5.86 -7.07 -20.35
N PHE A 211 6.28 -7.41 -21.55
CA PHE A 211 6.38 -8.81 -22.00
C PHE A 211 7.36 -9.63 -21.15
N THR A 212 8.49 -9.04 -20.76
CA THR A 212 9.47 -9.71 -19.90
C THR A 212 8.87 -10.00 -18.52
N LEU A 213 8.11 -9.05 -17.97
CA LEU A 213 7.46 -9.22 -16.68
C LEU A 213 6.35 -10.29 -16.74
N MET A 214 5.54 -10.28 -17.82
CA MET A 214 4.50 -11.30 -18.04
C MET A 214 5.12 -12.70 -18.15
N LEU A 215 6.18 -12.86 -18.92
CA LEU A 215 6.89 -14.15 -19.05
C LEU A 215 7.47 -14.60 -17.70
N HIS A 216 8.04 -13.67 -16.93
CA HIS A 216 8.54 -13.97 -15.59
C HIS A 216 7.42 -14.46 -14.64
N ARG A 217 6.21 -13.87 -14.73
CA ARG A 217 5.04 -14.36 -13.97
C ARG A 217 4.68 -15.80 -14.36
N ILE A 218 4.62 -16.09 -15.66
CA ILE A 218 4.32 -17.43 -16.18
C ILE A 218 5.38 -18.43 -15.70
N GLN A 219 6.66 -18.11 -15.83
CA GLN A 219 7.76 -18.98 -15.41
C GLN A 219 7.78 -19.25 -13.89
N ALA A 220 7.27 -18.31 -13.09
CA ALA A 220 7.10 -18.46 -11.65
C ALA A 220 5.79 -19.17 -11.24
N ASP A 221 5.05 -19.71 -12.21
CA ASP A 221 3.71 -20.28 -12.00
C ASP A 221 2.74 -19.29 -11.29
N ASN A 222 2.87 -18.00 -11.57
CA ASN A 222 1.92 -16.99 -11.13
C ASN A 222 0.92 -16.67 -12.24
N ILE A 223 -0.27 -16.26 -11.85
CA ILE A 223 -1.32 -15.83 -12.77
C ILE A 223 -1.35 -14.30 -12.76
N PHE A 224 -1.14 -13.65 -13.89
CA PHE A 224 -1.30 -12.21 -14.00
C PHE A 224 -2.65 -11.83 -14.59
N VAL A 225 -3.19 -10.69 -14.17
CA VAL A 225 -4.38 -10.04 -14.76
C VAL A 225 -4.08 -8.56 -14.92
N THR A 226 -4.04 -8.06 -16.16
CA THR A 226 -3.72 -6.66 -16.46
C THR A 226 -4.47 -6.19 -17.70
N ARG A 227 -4.36 -4.89 -18.02
CA ARG A 227 -4.90 -4.35 -19.28
C ARG A 227 -3.85 -4.39 -20.37
N ILE A 228 -4.28 -4.79 -21.57
CA ILE A 228 -3.43 -4.72 -22.76
C ILE A 228 -3.19 -3.25 -23.16
N LYS A 229 -2.05 -2.94 -23.79
CA LYS A 229 -1.79 -1.63 -24.39
C LYS A 229 -2.42 -1.55 -25.77
N THR A 230 -2.96 -0.40 -26.14
CA THR A 230 -3.74 -0.16 -27.35
C THR A 230 -3.01 -0.55 -28.66
N ASN A 231 -1.68 -0.47 -28.67
CA ASN A 231 -0.87 -0.76 -29.85
C ASN A 231 -0.23 -2.16 -29.81
N THR A 232 -0.77 -3.06 -28.99
CA THR A 232 -0.24 -4.41 -28.89
C THR A 232 -0.71 -5.24 -30.09
N LEU A 233 0.25 -5.85 -30.80
CA LEU A 233 -0.02 -6.73 -31.93
C LEU A 233 -0.24 -8.16 -31.41
N TYR A 234 -1.36 -8.75 -31.79
CA TYR A 234 -1.71 -10.13 -31.45
C TYR A 234 -2.49 -10.80 -32.59
N GLN A 235 -2.56 -12.10 -32.54
CA GLN A 235 -3.39 -12.93 -33.42
C GLN A 235 -4.34 -13.76 -32.56
N THR A 236 -5.62 -13.76 -32.92
CA THR A 236 -6.62 -14.62 -32.29
C THR A 236 -6.41 -16.07 -32.74
N VAL A 237 -6.25 -16.94 -31.76
CA VAL A 237 -6.12 -18.40 -32.00
C VAL A 237 -7.50 -19.05 -31.96
N LYS A 238 -8.34 -18.61 -30.99
CA LYS A 238 -9.70 -19.15 -30.81
C LYS A 238 -10.59 -18.09 -30.17
N GLU A 239 -11.79 -17.95 -30.65
CA GLU A 239 -12.87 -17.23 -29.96
C GLU A 239 -13.58 -18.18 -29.00
N LEU A 240 -13.92 -17.71 -27.81
CA LEU A 240 -14.61 -18.45 -26.78
C LEU A 240 -16.08 -18.02 -26.74
N ASP A 241 -16.95 -18.92 -26.27
CA ASP A 241 -18.36 -18.62 -26.10
C ASP A 241 -18.54 -17.51 -25.06
N LEU A 242 -19.42 -16.58 -25.36
CA LEU A 242 -19.76 -15.52 -24.43
C LEU A 242 -20.65 -16.05 -23.31
N PRO A 243 -20.51 -15.53 -22.09
CA PRO A 243 -21.35 -15.91 -20.97
C PRO A 243 -22.84 -15.58 -21.24
N GLU A 244 -23.72 -16.23 -20.51
CA GLU A 244 -25.16 -16.03 -20.61
C GLU A 244 -25.60 -14.59 -20.29
N LYS A 245 -26.88 -14.29 -20.46
CA LYS A 245 -27.49 -12.93 -20.43
C LYS A 245 -27.13 -12.04 -19.22
N GLU A 246 -26.71 -12.61 -18.11
CA GLU A 246 -26.37 -11.84 -16.90
C GLU A 246 -25.06 -11.05 -17.01
N ASP A 247 -24.17 -11.43 -17.93
CA ASP A 247 -22.84 -10.81 -18.09
C ASP A 247 -22.70 -10.07 -19.43
N GLN A 248 -23.76 -9.40 -19.91
CA GLN A 248 -23.81 -8.69 -21.19
C GLN A 248 -22.74 -7.59 -21.35
N TYR A 249 -22.07 -7.19 -20.27
CA TYR A 249 -20.93 -6.29 -20.30
C TYR A 249 -19.65 -6.94 -20.86
N ILE A 250 -19.60 -8.29 -20.96
CA ILE A 250 -18.52 -9.01 -21.62
C ILE A 250 -18.90 -9.16 -23.09
N ILE A 251 -18.19 -8.45 -23.97
CA ILE A 251 -18.54 -8.33 -25.38
C ILE A 251 -17.68 -9.20 -26.30
N LYS A 252 -16.53 -9.67 -25.84
CA LYS A 252 -15.66 -10.60 -26.56
C LYS A 252 -14.76 -11.34 -25.59
N ASP A 253 -14.47 -12.61 -25.90
CA ASP A 253 -13.57 -13.48 -25.15
C ASP A 253 -12.77 -14.34 -26.12
N GLU A 254 -11.45 -14.28 -26.06
CA GLU A 254 -10.60 -14.93 -27.06
C GLU A 254 -9.26 -15.41 -26.48
N ILE A 255 -8.75 -16.49 -27.04
CA ILE A 255 -7.37 -16.95 -26.85
C ILE A 255 -6.52 -16.33 -27.93
N ILE A 256 -5.43 -15.69 -27.53
CA ILE A 256 -4.54 -14.95 -28.42
C ILE A 256 -3.07 -15.37 -28.25
N VAL A 257 -2.26 -15.06 -29.25
CA VAL A 257 -0.79 -15.05 -29.15
C VAL A 257 -0.27 -13.67 -29.55
N LEU A 258 0.76 -13.20 -28.85
CA LEU A 258 1.38 -11.90 -29.16
C LEU A 258 2.34 -12.03 -30.33
N THR A 259 2.28 -11.12 -31.31
CA THR A 259 2.98 -11.28 -32.60
C THR A 259 4.01 -10.20 -32.93
N SER A 260 4.21 -9.21 -32.02
CA SER A 260 5.21 -8.16 -32.25
C SER A 260 6.63 -8.68 -32.21
N ASN A 261 7.58 -8.01 -32.90
CA ASN A 261 9.02 -8.38 -32.83
C ASN A 261 9.51 -8.50 -31.39
N LYS A 262 9.10 -7.57 -30.53
CA LYS A 262 9.46 -7.64 -29.10
C LYS A 262 8.87 -8.86 -28.39
N ALA A 263 7.68 -9.32 -28.79
CA ALA A 263 7.08 -10.55 -28.25
C ALA A 263 7.88 -11.80 -28.68
N LEU A 264 8.35 -11.82 -29.93
CA LEU A 264 9.23 -12.88 -30.44
C LEU A 264 10.58 -12.89 -29.70
N GLU A 265 11.22 -11.74 -29.57
CA GLU A 265 12.50 -11.61 -28.86
C GLU A 265 12.44 -12.03 -27.39
N THR A 266 11.32 -11.77 -26.73
CA THR A 266 11.11 -12.16 -25.30
C THR A 266 10.66 -13.60 -25.14
N GLY A 267 10.16 -14.26 -26.18
CA GLY A 267 9.60 -15.62 -26.14
C GLY A 267 8.14 -15.67 -25.61
N ILE A 268 7.53 -14.54 -25.28
CA ILE A 268 6.12 -14.51 -24.84
C ILE A 268 5.14 -14.90 -25.96
N SER A 269 5.56 -14.78 -27.22
CA SER A 269 4.80 -15.20 -28.42
C SER A 269 4.50 -16.70 -28.46
N GLU A 270 5.24 -17.51 -27.72
CA GLU A 270 5.02 -18.96 -27.58
C GLU A 270 3.90 -19.29 -26.61
N GLN A 271 3.42 -18.30 -25.85
CA GLN A 271 2.42 -18.47 -24.83
C GLN A 271 1.03 -18.10 -25.35
N GLN A 272 0.06 -19.00 -25.15
CA GLN A 272 -1.34 -18.66 -25.31
C GLN A 272 -1.80 -17.83 -24.12
N LEU A 273 -2.46 -16.73 -24.42
CA LEU A 273 -3.00 -15.79 -23.43
C LEU A 273 -4.49 -15.61 -23.71
N ARG A 274 -5.26 -15.27 -22.69
CA ARG A 274 -6.68 -14.96 -22.84
C ARG A 274 -6.89 -13.46 -22.78
N LEU A 275 -7.74 -12.98 -23.69
CA LEU A 275 -8.10 -11.57 -23.81
C LEU A 275 -9.62 -11.43 -23.70
N VAL A 276 -10.07 -10.76 -22.63
CA VAL A 276 -11.49 -10.50 -22.35
C VAL A 276 -11.80 -9.02 -22.57
N HIS A 277 -12.81 -8.74 -23.38
CA HIS A 277 -13.26 -7.39 -23.69
C HIS A 277 -14.49 -7.05 -22.84
N VAL A 278 -14.36 -6.06 -21.99
CA VAL A 278 -15.39 -5.63 -21.04
C VAL A 278 -15.88 -4.24 -21.40
N TYR A 279 -17.15 -4.09 -21.68
CA TYR A 279 -17.78 -2.79 -21.89
C TYR A 279 -18.09 -2.11 -20.56
N LYS A 280 -17.57 -0.92 -20.37
CA LYS A 280 -17.87 -0.05 -19.24
C LYS A 280 -18.90 0.99 -19.66
N GLU A 281 -20.12 0.81 -19.18
CA GLU A 281 -21.25 1.70 -19.51
C GLU A 281 -21.00 3.14 -19.00
N ASP A 282 -20.54 3.28 -17.75
CA ASP A 282 -20.27 4.59 -17.12
C ASP A 282 -19.27 5.45 -17.91
N GLU A 283 -18.31 4.83 -18.60
CA GLU A 283 -17.23 5.50 -19.32
C GLU A 283 -17.41 5.39 -20.84
N ASN A 284 -18.46 4.71 -21.30
CA ASN A 284 -18.74 4.41 -22.70
C ASN A 284 -17.48 3.91 -23.45
N LYS A 285 -16.78 2.95 -22.85
CA LYS A 285 -15.54 2.41 -23.42
C LYS A 285 -15.39 0.92 -23.20
N VAL A 286 -14.61 0.27 -24.07
CA VAL A 286 -14.18 -1.11 -23.90
C VAL A 286 -12.84 -1.15 -23.15
N ILE A 287 -12.75 -2.05 -22.19
CA ILE A 287 -11.52 -2.39 -21.47
C ILE A 287 -11.12 -3.80 -21.90
N GLU A 288 -9.88 -3.95 -22.34
CA GLU A 288 -9.31 -5.21 -22.78
C GLU A 288 -8.38 -5.74 -21.68
N ILE A 289 -8.76 -6.88 -21.09
CA ILE A 289 -8.06 -7.51 -19.96
C ILE A 289 -7.37 -8.78 -20.44
N ILE A 290 -6.07 -8.86 -20.19
CA ILE A 290 -5.23 -9.99 -20.61
C ILE A 290 -4.73 -10.77 -19.39
N THR A 291 -4.68 -12.11 -19.52
CA THR A 291 -4.22 -13.04 -18.49
C THR A 291 -3.57 -14.28 -19.14
N ASN A 292 -2.76 -15.00 -18.37
CA ASN A 292 -2.26 -16.32 -18.73
C ASN A 292 -3.15 -17.47 -18.20
N ASN A 293 -4.26 -17.16 -17.54
CA ASN A 293 -5.25 -18.19 -17.15
C ASN A 293 -6.26 -18.41 -18.27
N LEU A 294 -6.35 -19.64 -18.74
CA LEU A 294 -7.24 -20.01 -19.84
C LEU A 294 -8.56 -20.64 -19.38
N ASP A 295 -8.66 -21.04 -18.08
CA ASP A 295 -9.72 -21.90 -17.58
C ASP A 295 -10.84 -21.13 -16.85
N TRP A 296 -10.53 -19.97 -16.23
CA TRP A 296 -11.53 -19.21 -15.47
C TRP A 296 -12.65 -18.68 -16.35
N SER A 297 -13.79 -18.37 -15.73
CA SER A 297 -14.84 -17.63 -16.43
C SER A 297 -14.38 -16.22 -16.81
N ALA A 298 -14.89 -15.67 -17.90
CA ALA A 298 -14.61 -14.28 -18.30
C ALA A 298 -15.04 -13.28 -17.22
N ARG A 299 -16.10 -13.60 -16.48
CA ARG A 299 -16.58 -12.85 -15.32
C ARG A 299 -15.51 -12.77 -14.22
N THR A 300 -14.93 -13.92 -13.85
CA THR A 300 -13.86 -13.96 -12.84
C THR A 300 -12.68 -13.10 -13.24
N ILE A 301 -12.26 -13.10 -14.50
CA ILE A 301 -11.18 -12.24 -15.00
C ILE A 301 -11.54 -10.75 -14.89
N ALA A 302 -12.77 -10.39 -15.26
CA ALA A 302 -13.27 -9.01 -15.15
C ALA A 302 -13.36 -8.54 -13.69
N ASP A 303 -13.90 -9.36 -12.80
CA ASP A 303 -14.05 -9.08 -11.38
C ASP A 303 -12.69 -8.94 -10.68
N LEU A 304 -11.71 -9.79 -11.04
CA LEU A 304 -10.34 -9.68 -10.55
C LEU A 304 -9.69 -8.36 -10.95
N TYR A 305 -9.86 -7.95 -12.21
CA TYR A 305 -9.31 -6.68 -12.64
C TYR A 305 -10.00 -5.50 -11.94
N LYS A 306 -11.30 -5.61 -11.66
CA LYS A 306 -12.06 -4.61 -10.90
C LYS A 306 -11.54 -4.45 -9.47
N LYS A 307 -11.11 -5.53 -8.80
CA LYS A 307 -10.50 -5.47 -7.46
C LYS A 307 -9.26 -4.57 -7.37
N ARG A 308 -8.56 -4.34 -8.48
CA ARG A 308 -7.45 -3.37 -8.51
C ARG A 308 -7.87 -1.98 -8.00
N TRP A 309 -9.16 -1.65 -8.05
CA TRP A 309 -9.69 -0.40 -7.51
C TRP A 309 -9.49 -0.24 -6.00
N ASP A 310 -9.33 -1.32 -5.26
CA ASP A 310 -9.12 -1.29 -3.81
C ASP A 310 -7.83 -0.55 -3.44
N ILE A 311 -6.77 -0.71 -4.26
CA ILE A 311 -5.54 0.09 -4.08
C ILE A 311 -5.78 1.58 -4.33
N GLU A 312 -6.61 1.94 -5.30
CA GLU A 312 -6.93 3.34 -5.57
C GLU A 312 -7.70 3.98 -4.40
N LEU A 313 -8.61 3.22 -3.78
CA LEU A 313 -9.30 3.65 -2.55
C LEU A 313 -8.32 3.83 -1.39
N PHE A 314 -7.38 2.90 -1.22
CA PHE A 314 -6.29 3.03 -0.25
C PHE A 314 -5.45 4.30 -0.52
N PHE A 315 -5.04 4.55 -1.75
CA PHE A 315 -4.29 5.76 -2.09
C PHE A 315 -5.10 7.04 -1.85
N LYS A 316 -6.40 7.01 -2.09
CA LYS A 316 -7.31 8.10 -1.76
C LYS A 316 -7.35 8.35 -0.25
N ALA A 317 -7.50 7.30 0.55
CA ALA A 317 -7.46 7.38 2.01
C ALA A 317 -6.12 7.94 2.50
N MET A 318 -5.01 7.45 1.99
CA MET A 318 -3.66 7.94 2.31
C MET A 318 -3.52 9.44 2.02
N LYS A 319 -3.95 9.90 0.84
CA LYS A 319 -3.80 11.30 0.42
C LYS A 319 -4.74 12.26 1.14
N GLN A 320 -5.95 11.82 1.46
CA GLN A 320 -6.99 12.68 2.04
C GLN A 320 -7.00 12.63 3.57
N ASN A 321 -6.94 11.44 4.14
CA ASN A 321 -7.14 11.24 5.57
C ASN A 321 -5.83 11.26 6.36
N LEU A 322 -4.73 10.80 5.75
CA LEU A 322 -3.44 10.68 6.41
C LEU A 322 -2.48 11.83 6.08
N GLN A 323 -2.97 12.88 5.43
CA GLN A 323 -2.24 14.14 5.17
C GLN A 323 -0.82 13.98 4.59
N ILE A 324 -0.58 12.93 3.81
CA ILE A 324 0.75 12.73 3.18
C ILE A 324 1.07 13.75 2.07
N LYS A 325 0.23 14.77 1.90
CA LYS A 325 0.50 15.92 1.02
C LYS A 325 1.21 17.07 1.73
N THR A 326 1.14 17.12 3.07
CA THR A 326 1.76 18.17 3.90
C THR A 326 2.79 17.52 4.82
N PHE A 327 4.07 17.77 4.54
CA PHE A 327 5.15 17.18 5.32
C PHE A 327 5.65 18.14 6.39
N LEU A 328 5.87 17.59 7.59
CA LEU A 328 6.38 18.29 8.77
C LEU A 328 7.89 18.59 8.70
N GLY A 329 8.56 18.08 7.67
CA GLY A 329 9.97 18.31 7.42
C GLY A 329 10.32 18.03 5.96
N THR A 330 11.45 18.55 5.49
CA THR A 330 11.85 18.52 4.07
C THR A 330 12.93 17.49 3.74
N SER A 331 13.60 16.91 4.74
CA SER A 331 14.60 15.87 4.53
C SER A 331 13.96 14.54 4.11
N GLU A 332 14.71 13.70 3.41
CA GLU A 332 14.27 12.35 3.04
C GLU A 332 13.82 11.54 4.26
N ASN A 333 14.60 11.58 5.35
CA ASN A 333 14.24 10.90 6.60
C ASN A 333 12.92 11.41 7.16
N ALA A 334 12.68 12.73 7.20
CA ALA A 334 11.43 13.30 7.71
C ALA A 334 10.22 12.84 6.90
N VAL A 335 10.32 12.93 5.57
CA VAL A 335 9.22 12.59 4.65
C VAL A 335 8.89 11.10 4.71
N LYS A 336 9.89 10.23 4.57
CA LYS A 336 9.68 8.78 4.60
C LYS A 336 9.22 8.29 5.97
N SER A 337 9.76 8.86 7.07
CA SER A 337 9.26 8.57 8.42
C SER A 337 7.78 8.91 8.56
N GLN A 338 7.35 10.07 8.08
CA GLN A 338 5.95 10.49 8.15
C GLN A 338 5.05 9.56 7.32
N ILE A 339 5.50 9.12 6.13
CA ILE A 339 4.76 8.14 5.31
C ILE A 339 4.59 6.82 6.06
N TYR A 340 5.65 6.26 6.66
CA TYR A 340 5.53 5.01 7.41
C TYR A 340 4.69 5.15 8.68
N ILE A 341 4.75 6.30 9.37
CA ILE A 341 3.84 6.59 10.49
C ILE A 341 2.39 6.66 10.03
N ALA A 342 2.12 7.26 8.88
CA ALA A 342 0.78 7.28 8.29
C ALA A 342 0.28 5.87 7.95
N LEU A 343 1.14 5.01 7.39
CA LEU A 343 0.85 3.60 7.12
C LEU A 343 0.58 2.80 8.40
N ILE A 344 1.38 3.00 9.45
CA ILE A 344 1.14 2.39 10.76
C ILE A 344 -0.21 2.86 11.31
N SER A 345 -0.49 4.17 11.27
CA SER A 345 -1.77 4.73 11.73
C SER A 345 -2.96 4.15 10.96
N TYR A 346 -2.84 3.99 9.64
CA TYR A 346 -3.85 3.31 8.82
C TYR A 346 -4.08 1.87 9.30
N LEU A 347 -3.01 1.09 9.48
CA LEU A 347 -3.09 -0.28 9.95
C LEU A 347 -3.75 -0.39 11.33
N LEU A 348 -3.44 0.53 12.25
CA LEU A 348 -4.04 0.55 13.59
C LEU A 348 -5.54 0.87 13.54
N VAL A 349 -5.95 1.81 12.69
CA VAL A 349 -7.38 2.14 12.49
C VAL A 349 -8.12 0.94 11.89
N GLU A 350 -7.55 0.28 10.89
CA GLU A 350 -8.13 -0.94 10.31
C GLU A 350 -8.28 -2.07 11.33
N LEU A 351 -7.29 -2.25 12.21
CA LEU A 351 -7.38 -3.22 13.32
C LEU A 351 -8.54 -2.90 14.25
N ILE A 352 -8.72 -1.63 14.61
CA ILE A 352 -9.82 -1.19 15.49
C ILE A 352 -11.17 -1.43 14.81
N ASN A 353 -11.32 -1.02 13.56
CA ASN A 353 -12.56 -1.19 12.81
C ASN A 353 -12.97 -2.66 12.77
N ARG A 354 -12.06 -3.55 12.38
CA ARG A 354 -12.33 -4.99 12.26
C ARG A 354 -12.63 -5.70 13.57
N THR A 355 -12.12 -5.19 14.69
CA THR A 355 -12.39 -5.80 16.00
C THR A 355 -13.67 -5.29 16.64
N ASN A 356 -14.13 -4.09 16.26
CA ASN A 356 -15.38 -3.52 16.79
C ASN A 356 -16.62 -3.99 15.99
N SER A 357 -16.47 -4.38 14.72
CA SER A 357 -17.58 -4.89 13.88
C SER A 357 -18.23 -6.19 14.39
N LYS A 358 -17.72 -6.77 15.48
CA LYS A 358 -18.26 -7.98 16.11
C LYS A 358 -19.10 -7.71 17.36
N GLU A 359 -19.15 -6.47 17.83
CA GLU A 359 -19.90 -6.14 19.07
C GLU A 359 -21.31 -5.58 18.76
N ASP A 360 -21.64 -5.39 17.49
CA ASP A 360 -22.98 -5.03 16.99
C ASP A 360 -23.64 -6.26 16.31
#